data_3bd583967749a6ca3a7e936a910ee51a
#
_entry.id   3bd583967749a6ca3a7e936a910ee51a
#
_cell.length_a   1.000
_cell.length_b   1.000
_cell.length_c   1.000
_cell.angle_alpha   90.00
_cell.angle_beta   90.00
_cell.angle_gamma   90.00
#
_symmetry.space_group_name_H-M   'P 1'
#
loop_
_entity.id
_entity.type
_entity.pdbx_description
1 polymer ?
#
loop_
_entity_poly.entity_id
_entity_poly.type
_entity_poly.pdbx_seq_one_letter_code
_entity_poly.pdbx_strand_id
1 'polypeptide(L)'
;MSLMKIRCIAATVSLMLFGAFAASAALEQREWKIDGVAREAMVWMPESTNNAPLVFAFHGHGGNMKNAARSFRMHELWPEAVVVYMQGLPTPGQLTDPEGKKNGWNSKPADPGNRDLKFFDEVYTSLRDRIDTNRVYSTGHSNGGGFTYCLWAARGDRFAAVAPSAALSREAAPLLKPKPAMHIAGTGDTLVKYEWQAMMIEQVKKLNGCSEKGEPWASDGDLAGTLYPSKGGTPLVTLIHPGTHAYPRGAPPLIVRFFKEHARKP
;
A
#
# COMPACT_ATOMS: atom_id res chain seq x y z
N MET A 1 53.20 27.79 63.71
CA MET A 1 52.09 26.80 63.66
C MET A 1 51.10 27.35 62.68
N SER A 2 51.09 26.82 61.42
CA SER A 2 50.23 27.27 60.35
C SER A 2 49.18 26.21 60.11
N LEU A 3 47.92 26.55 60.31
CA LEU A 3 46.76 25.68 60.07
C LEU A 3 46.36 25.69 58.57
N MET A 4 46.55 24.53 57.94
CA MET A 4 46.19 24.29 56.57
C MET A 4 44.69 23.97 56.50
N LYS A 5 43.88 24.86 55.85
CA LYS A 5 42.45 24.68 55.64
C LYS A 5 42.21 23.77 54.39
N ILE A 6 41.72 22.57 54.60
CA ILE A 6 41.29 21.65 53.55
C ILE A 6 39.91 22.11 53.04
N ARG A 7 39.83 22.50 51.77
CA ARG A 7 38.55 22.78 51.07
C ARG A 7 38.07 21.48 50.44
N CYS A 8 36.97 20.95 50.94
CA CYS A 8 36.23 19.88 50.25
C CYS A 8 35.49 20.49 49.08
N ILE A 9 35.79 20.02 47.87
CA ILE A 9 35.01 20.32 46.67
C ILE A 9 33.96 19.23 46.53
N ALA A 10 32.70 19.57 46.74
CA ALA A 10 31.56 18.69 46.46
C ALA A 10 31.31 18.71 44.95
N ALA A 11 31.55 17.59 44.27
CA ALA A 11 31.17 17.41 42.86
C ALA A 11 29.70 17.03 42.78
N THR A 12 28.90 17.94 42.32
CA THR A 12 27.47 17.67 41.98
C THR A 12 27.43 16.92 40.65
N VAL A 13 27.08 15.63 40.69
CA VAL A 13 26.79 14.83 39.51
C VAL A 13 25.35 15.13 39.08
N SER A 14 25.19 15.91 38.01
CA SER A 14 23.91 16.17 37.39
C SER A 14 23.54 14.95 36.53
N LEU A 15 22.58 14.14 37.01
CA LEU A 15 22.01 13.02 36.29
C LEU A 15 21.03 13.57 35.23
N MET A 16 21.48 13.67 33.99
CA MET A 16 20.57 13.97 32.87
C MET A 16 19.70 12.74 32.60
N LEU A 17 18.47 12.77 33.05
CA LEU A 17 17.42 11.86 32.61
C LEU A 17 17.09 12.15 31.13
N PHE A 18 17.65 11.35 30.22
CA PHE A 18 17.14 11.27 28.85
C PHE A 18 15.77 10.58 28.93
N GLY A 19 14.70 11.35 29.00
CA GLY A 19 13.35 10.87 28.79
C GLY A 19 13.25 10.36 27.34
N ALA A 20 13.11 9.05 27.18
CA ALA A 20 12.68 8.49 25.90
C ALA A 20 11.25 9.00 25.65
N PHE A 21 11.10 10.01 24.80
CA PHE A 21 9.81 10.37 24.27
C PHE A 21 9.31 9.16 23.47
N ALA A 22 8.33 8.42 24.00
CA ALA A 22 7.55 7.48 23.21
C ALA A 22 6.93 8.28 22.06
N ALA A 23 7.29 7.95 20.83
CA ALA A 23 6.67 8.56 19.67
C ALA A 23 5.19 8.15 19.70
N SER A 24 4.30 9.12 19.93
CA SER A 24 2.86 8.90 19.83
C SER A 24 2.53 8.46 18.42
N ALA A 25 1.68 7.45 18.29
CA ALA A 25 1.16 7.02 16.98
C ALA A 25 0.45 8.21 16.31
N ALA A 26 0.91 8.64 15.16
CA ALA A 26 0.39 9.80 14.44
C ALA A 26 0.40 9.59 12.93
N LEU A 27 -0.59 10.16 12.27
CA LEU A 27 -0.63 10.27 10.81
C LEU A 27 0.02 11.59 10.39
N GLU A 28 1.26 11.52 9.91
CA GLU A 28 2.10 12.67 9.59
C GLU A 28 2.34 12.81 8.10
N GLN A 29 2.43 14.04 7.60
CA GLN A 29 2.92 14.31 6.26
C GLN A 29 4.46 14.29 6.28
N ARG A 30 5.04 13.50 5.37
CA ARG A 30 6.50 13.41 5.17
C ARG A 30 6.85 13.71 3.73
N GLU A 31 8.07 14.17 3.51
CA GLU A 31 8.62 14.55 2.21
C GLU A 31 9.89 13.76 1.89
N TRP A 32 10.05 13.42 0.61
CA TRP A 32 11.25 12.84 0.01
C TRP A 32 11.63 13.66 -1.23
N LYS A 33 12.89 13.67 -1.58
CA LYS A 33 13.38 14.33 -2.79
C LYS A 33 13.78 13.28 -3.83
N ILE A 34 13.05 13.21 -4.95
CA ILE A 34 13.26 12.22 -6.00
C ILE A 34 13.66 12.96 -7.28
N ASP A 35 14.87 12.71 -7.79
CA ASP A 35 15.42 13.39 -8.97
C ASP A 35 15.27 14.95 -8.90
N GLY A 36 15.46 15.51 -7.70
CA GLY A 36 15.31 16.95 -7.47
C GLY A 36 13.89 17.43 -7.18
N VAL A 37 12.87 16.59 -7.35
CA VAL A 37 11.44 16.92 -7.13
C VAL A 37 11.00 16.49 -5.74
N ALA A 38 10.31 17.38 -5.00
CA ALA A 38 9.67 17.06 -3.74
C ALA A 38 8.50 16.10 -3.96
N ARG A 39 8.43 15.00 -3.18
CA ARG A 39 7.37 14.00 -3.19
C ARG A 39 6.88 13.79 -1.76
N GLU A 40 5.60 13.66 -1.59
CA GLU A 40 4.96 13.65 -0.28
C GLU A 40 4.15 12.37 -0.05
N ALA A 41 3.99 11.99 1.22
CA ALA A 41 3.05 10.96 1.65
C ALA A 41 2.52 11.29 3.05
N MET A 42 1.29 10.85 3.35
CA MET A 42 0.83 10.70 4.73
C MET A 42 1.32 9.36 5.26
N VAL A 43 2.02 9.37 6.37
CA VAL A 43 2.61 8.17 6.98
C VAL A 43 2.06 7.99 8.38
N TRP A 44 1.47 6.84 8.64
CA TRP A 44 1.14 6.39 9.98
C TRP A 44 2.28 5.53 10.51
N MET A 45 2.80 5.89 11.66
CA MET A 45 3.80 5.11 12.39
C MET A 45 3.18 4.61 13.68
N PRO A 46 3.09 3.28 13.90
CA PRO A 46 2.65 2.74 15.18
C PRO A 46 3.64 3.07 16.31
N GLU A 47 3.20 2.99 17.55
CA GLU A 47 4.07 3.20 18.73
C GLU A 47 5.28 2.26 18.73
N SER A 48 5.08 1.01 18.30
CA SER A 48 6.15 0.04 18.09
C SER A 48 6.26 -0.32 16.63
N THR A 49 7.42 -0.07 16.03
CA THR A 49 7.72 -0.44 14.64
C THR A 49 8.49 -1.76 14.52
N ASN A 50 8.83 -2.39 15.66
CA ASN A 50 9.59 -3.64 15.65
C ASN A 50 8.77 -4.73 14.95
N ASN A 51 9.22 -5.19 13.78
CA ASN A 51 8.51 -6.14 12.92
C ASN A 51 7.09 -5.69 12.51
N ALA A 52 6.83 -4.39 12.37
CA ALA A 52 5.53 -3.89 11.91
C ALA A 52 5.28 -4.27 10.44
N PRO A 53 4.05 -4.66 10.07
CA PRO A 53 3.67 -4.76 8.65
C PRO A 53 3.77 -3.39 7.98
N LEU A 54 3.94 -3.36 6.64
CA LEU A 54 3.93 -2.12 5.86
C LEU A 54 2.86 -2.18 4.77
N VAL A 55 1.98 -1.18 4.73
CA VAL A 55 0.94 -1.05 3.71
C VAL A 55 1.14 0.23 2.91
N PHE A 56 1.27 0.09 1.60
CA PHE A 56 1.20 1.21 0.65
C PHE A 56 -0.20 1.33 0.08
N ALA A 57 -0.76 2.55 0.07
CA ALA A 57 -2.09 2.82 -0.47
C ALA A 57 -2.06 4.01 -1.45
N PHE A 58 -2.65 3.80 -2.64
CA PHE A 58 -2.55 4.72 -3.78
C PHE A 58 -3.93 5.25 -4.18
N HIS A 59 -4.12 6.58 -4.15
CA HIS A 59 -5.35 7.25 -4.58
C HIS A 59 -5.63 7.06 -6.07
N GLY A 60 -6.89 7.22 -6.47
CA GLY A 60 -7.29 7.26 -7.88
C GLY A 60 -6.85 8.56 -8.58
N HIS A 61 -7.01 8.60 -9.91
CA HIS A 61 -6.67 9.78 -10.72
C HIS A 61 -7.44 11.02 -10.23
N GLY A 62 -6.76 12.15 -10.11
CA GLY A 62 -7.30 13.39 -9.55
C GLY A 62 -7.42 13.43 -8.03
N GLY A 63 -7.06 12.32 -7.34
CA GLY A 63 -7.06 12.24 -5.88
C GLY A 63 -5.81 12.81 -5.21
N ASN A 64 -5.69 12.56 -3.92
CA ASN A 64 -4.54 12.94 -3.11
C ASN A 64 -4.37 11.99 -1.92
N MET A 65 -3.22 12.09 -1.24
CA MET A 65 -2.87 11.27 -0.07
C MET A 65 -3.86 11.38 1.09
N LYS A 66 -4.44 12.58 1.33
CA LYS A 66 -5.43 12.81 2.40
C LYS A 66 -6.76 12.12 2.09
N ASN A 67 -7.18 12.14 0.82
CA ASN A 67 -8.36 11.41 0.37
C ASN A 67 -8.15 9.90 0.47
N ALA A 68 -6.95 9.40 0.10
CA ALA A 68 -6.58 8.01 0.28
C ALA A 68 -6.65 7.59 1.77
N ALA A 69 -6.07 8.37 2.67
CA ALA A 69 -6.12 8.08 4.11
C ALA A 69 -7.56 7.97 4.64
N ARG A 70 -8.46 8.89 4.23
CA ARG A 70 -9.87 8.88 4.62
C ARG A 70 -10.67 7.72 4.01
N SER A 71 -10.33 7.30 2.78
CA SER A 71 -11.10 6.26 2.08
C SER A 71 -10.64 4.86 2.42
N PHE A 72 -9.33 4.64 2.50
CA PHE A 72 -8.76 3.32 2.80
C PHE A 72 -8.71 3.03 4.31
N ARG A 73 -8.52 4.02 5.17
CA ARG A 73 -8.52 3.91 6.63
C ARG A 73 -7.64 2.77 7.20
N MET A 74 -6.58 2.38 6.49
CA MET A 74 -5.74 1.24 6.87
C MET A 74 -5.11 1.43 8.25
N HIS A 75 -4.70 2.66 8.60
CA HIS A 75 -4.10 3.01 9.88
C HIS A 75 -5.09 2.91 11.06
N GLU A 76 -6.40 3.08 10.82
CA GLU A 76 -7.44 2.89 11.83
C GLU A 76 -7.79 1.40 12.00
N LEU A 77 -7.79 0.64 10.89
CA LEU A 77 -8.18 -0.77 10.84
C LEU A 77 -7.04 -1.73 11.20
N TRP A 78 -5.82 -1.26 11.06
CA TRP A 78 -4.60 -2.01 11.40
C TRP A 78 -3.56 -1.08 12.03
N PRO A 79 -3.82 -0.58 13.26
CA PRO A 79 -2.99 0.43 13.91
C PRO A 79 -1.55 -0.03 14.18
N GLU A 80 -1.28 -1.34 14.20
CA GLU A 80 0.05 -1.91 14.35
C GLU A 80 0.88 -1.90 13.06
N ALA A 81 0.26 -1.63 11.90
CA ALA A 81 0.98 -1.52 10.63
C ALA A 81 1.53 -0.10 10.43
N VAL A 82 2.71 0.00 9.82
CA VAL A 82 3.13 1.23 9.15
C VAL A 82 2.27 1.38 7.90
N VAL A 83 1.64 2.55 7.71
CA VAL A 83 0.80 2.80 6.54
C VAL A 83 1.26 4.05 5.81
N VAL A 84 1.46 3.93 4.50
CA VAL A 84 1.91 5.03 3.63
C VAL A 84 0.84 5.31 2.57
N TYR A 85 0.23 6.48 2.65
CA TYR A 85 -0.66 7.01 1.62
C TYR A 85 0.14 7.97 0.75
N MET A 86 0.57 7.49 -0.40
CA MET A 86 1.48 8.24 -1.27
C MET A 86 0.74 9.32 -2.07
N GLN A 87 1.43 10.43 -2.38
CA GLN A 87 0.94 11.52 -3.22
C GLN A 87 1.45 11.37 -4.66
N GLY A 88 0.51 11.20 -5.60
CA GLY A 88 0.80 11.26 -7.04
C GLY A 88 1.04 12.69 -7.51
N LEU A 89 1.71 12.82 -8.65
CA LEU A 89 1.91 14.09 -9.36
C LEU A 89 1.01 14.20 -10.60
N PRO A 90 0.84 15.37 -11.21
CA PRO A 90 0.17 15.51 -12.49
C PRO A 90 0.71 14.50 -13.51
N THR A 91 -0.19 13.67 -14.03
CA THR A 91 0.13 12.50 -14.87
C THR A 91 -1.01 12.26 -15.85
N PRO A 92 -0.75 12.04 -17.14
CA PRO A 92 -1.78 11.70 -18.09
C PRO A 92 -2.60 10.48 -17.66
N GLY A 93 -3.93 10.65 -17.64
CA GLY A 93 -4.92 9.61 -17.36
C GLY A 93 -5.70 9.28 -18.63
N GLN A 94 -5.49 8.09 -19.21
CA GLN A 94 -6.02 7.71 -20.52
C GLN A 94 -7.54 7.88 -20.68
N LEU A 95 -8.30 7.68 -19.57
CA LEU A 95 -9.75 7.68 -19.61
C LEU A 95 -10.40 9.06 -19.30
N THR A 96 -9.72 9.91 -18.53
CA THR A 96 -10.36 11.11 -17.97
C THR A 96 -9.54 12.40 -18.07
N ASP A 97 -8.24 12.32 -18.33
CA ASP A 97 -7.33 13.46 -18.30
C ASP A 97 -6.09 13.21 -19.18
N PRO A 98 -6.26 13.14 -20.51
CA PRO A 98 -5.16 12.82 -21.41
C PRO A 98 -4.04 13.87 -21.39
N GLU A 99 -4.34 15.11 -20.98
CA GLU A 99 -3.35 16.19 -20.86
C GLU A 99 -2.52 16.12 -19.59
N GLY A 100 -2.92 15.27 -18.60
CA GLY A 100 -2.15 15.06 -17.39
C GLY A 100 -2.14 16.22 -16.41
N LYS A 101 -3.24 16.97 -16.30
CA LYS A 101 -3.36 18.11 -15.40
C LYS A 101 -3.64 17.72 -13.95
N LYS A 102 -4.12 16.49 -13.73
CA LYS A 102 -4.50 15.99 -12.40
C LYS A 102 -3.50 14.98 -11.87
N ASN A 103 -3.40 14.88 -10.55
CA ASN A 103 -2.53 13.92 -9.88
C ASN A 103 -2.91 12.48 -10.25
N GLY A 104 -1.90 11.68 -10.53
CA GLY A 104 -2.03 10.27 -10.89
C GLY A 104 -0.70 9.56 -10.77
N TRP A 105 -0.63 8.37 -11.34
CA TRP A 105 0.51 7.46 -11.24
C TRP A 105 0.95 7.03 -12.64
N ASN A 106 2.26 7.00 -12.87
CA ASN A 106 2.84 6.35 -14.03
C ASN A 106 2.81 4.82 -13.83
N SER A 107 1.85 4.16 -14.45
CA SER A 107 1.61 2.71 -14.29
C SER A 107 2.35 1.85 -15.33
N LYS A 108 3.50 2.34 -15.88
CA LYS A 108 4.34 1.63 -16.84
C LYS A 108 5.50 0.94 -16.12
N PRO A 109 5.46 -0.39 -15.90
CA PRO A 109 6.47 -1.09 -15.11
C PRO A 109 7.85 -1.15 -15.78
N ALA A 110 7.90 -1.11 -17.12
CA ALA A 110 9.13 -1.18 -17.92
C ALA A 110 9.72 0.20 -18.24
N ASP A 111 9.10 1.30 -17.81
CA ASP A 111 9.64 2.65 -18.02
C ASP A 111 10.82 2.91 -17.08
N PRO A 112 12.06 3.04 -17.60
CA PRO A 112 13.25 3.27 -16.76
C PRO A 112 13.23 4.64 -16.07
N GLY A 113 12.46 5.60 -16.64
CA GLY A 113 12.26 6.93 -16.07
C GLY A 113 11.09 7.02 -15.08
N ASN A 114 10.44 5.91 -14.72
CA ASN A 114 9.25 5.92 -13.89
C ASN A 114 9.51 6.53 -12.50
N ARG A 115 9.17 7.83 -12.39
CA ARG A 115 9.35 8.63 -11.17
C ARG A 115 8.58 8.10 -9.96
N ASP A 116 7.48 7.38 -10.20
CA ASP A 116 6.63 6.87 -9.13
C ASP A 116 7.17 5.55 -8.57
N LEU A 117 7.83 4.72 -9.40
CA LEU A 117 8.61 3.59 -8.93
C LEU A 117 9.83 4.04 -8.11
N LYS A 118 10.56 5.08 -8.55
CA LYS A 118 11.66 5.66 -7.78
C LYS A 118 11.18 6.19 -6.43
N PHE A 119 10.04 6.88 -6.42
CA PHE A 119 9.47 7.39 -5.18
C PHE A 119 9.07 6.24 -4.22
N PHE A 120 8.44 5.19 -4.73
CA PHE A 120 8.17 4.00 -3.93
C PHE A 120 9.46 3.39 -3.35
N ASP A 121 10.51 3.26 -4.18
CA ASP A 121 11.79 2.68 -3.77
C ASP A 121 12.45 3.47 -2.63
N GLU A 122 12.45 4.80 -2.68
CA GLU A 122 12.99 5.68 -1.63
C GLU A 122 12.19 5.58 -0.33
N VAL A 123 10.85 5.62 -0.43
CA VAL A 123 9.99 5.46 0.76
C VAL A 123 10.21 4.09 1.40
N TYR A 124 10.20 3.02 0.60
CA TYR A 124 10.46 1.66 1.10
C TYR A 124 11.84 1.57 1.78
N THR A 125 12.89 2.11 1.15
CA THR A 125 14.26 2.09 1.69
C THR A 125 14.35 2.83 3.02
N SER A 126 13.66 3.97 3.15
CA SER A 126 13.64 4.76 4.39
C SER A 126 12.93 4.08 5.57
N LEU A 127 12.10 3.08 5.29
CA LEU A 127 11.28 2.38 6.30
C LEU A 127 11.72 0.94 6.57
N ARG A 128 12.49 0.30 5.66
CA ARG A 128 12.75 -1.15 5.67
C ARG A 128 13.36 -1.69 6.97
N ASP A 129 14.17 -0.89 7.65
CA ASP A 129 14.85 -1.31 8.89
C ASP A 129 13.93 -1.23 10.13
N ARG A 130 12.71 -0.75 9.94
CA ARG A 130 11.67 -0.59 10.98
C ARG A 130 10.48 -1.53 10.80
N ILE A 131 10.45 -2.32 9.73
CA ILE A 131 9.31 -3.14 9.36
C ILE A 131 9.69 -4.61 9.21
N ASP A 132 8.68 -5.48 9.21
CA ASP A 132 8.83 -6.84 8.72
C ASP A 132 8.78 -6.86 7.19
N THR A 133 9.92 -7.03 6.54
CA THR A 133 10.01 -7.06 5.07
C THR A 133 9.26 -8.23 4.44
N ASN A 134 8.83 -9.23 5.21
CA ASN A 134 7.98 -10.33 4.74
C ASN A 134 6.48 -9.97 4.79
N ARG A 135 6.12 -8.84 5.39
CA ARG A 135 4.73 -8.37 5.52
C ARG A 135 4.56 -6.97 4.91
N VAL A 136 4.87 -6.86 3.62
CA VAL A 136 4.70 -5.63 2.83
C VAL A 136 3.57 -5.81 1.84
N TYR A 137 2.67 -4.83 1.74
CA TYR A 137 1.43 -4.91 0.98
C TYR A 137 1.18 -3.66 0.15
N SER A 138 0.42 -3.81 -0.93
CA SER A 138 0.02 -2.70 -1.80
C SER A 138 -1.45 -2.77 -2.12
N THR A 139 -2.13 -1.62 -2.01
CA THR A 139 -3.52 -1.44 -2.46
C THR A 139 -3.68 -0.09 -3.14
N GLY A 140 -4.68 0.04 -3.98
CA GLY A 140 -5.00 1.28 -4.66
C GLY A 140 -6.30 1.17 -5.44
N HIS A 141 -6.88 2.32 -5.76
CA HIS A 141 -8.14 2.41 -6.50
C HIS A 141 -7.93 3.05 -7.87
N SER A 142 -8.60 2.53 -8.90
CA SER A 142 -8.57 3.11 -10.24
C SER A 142 -7.13 3.23 -10.79
N ASN A 143 -6.66 4.41 -11.13
CA ASN A 143 -5.27 4.65 -11.52
C ASN A 143 -4.27 4.17 -10.45
N GLY A 144 -4.59 4.33 -9.13
CA GLY A 144 -3.79 3.76 -8.04
C GLY A 144 -3.83 2.23 -7.98
N GLY A 145 -4.94 1.61 -8.41
CA GLY A 145 -5.03 0.16 -8.62
C GLY A 145 -4.17 -0.30 -9.79
N GLY A 146 -4.13 0.48 -10.88
CA GLY A 146 -3.22 0.28 -12.01
C GLY A 146 -1.75 0.37 -11.56
N PHE A 147 -1.43 1.33 -10.68
CA PHE A 147 -0.09 1.44 -10.12
C PHE A 147 0.24 0.28 -9.14
N THR A 148 -0.75 -0.25 -8.43
CA THR A 148 -0.57 -1.49 -7.64
C THR A 148 -0.17 -2.67 -8.54
N TYR A 149 -0.76 -2.82 -9.73
CA TYR A 149 -0.31 -3.80 -10.72
C TYR A 149 1.09 -3.51 -11.26
N CYS A 150 1.41 -2.22 -11.51
CA CYS A 150 2.75 -1.79 -11.91
C CYS A 150 3.81 -2.18 -10.88
N LEU A 151 3.56 -1.93 -9.60
CA LEU A 151 4.42 -2.32 -8.50
C LEU A 151 4.55 -3.85 -8.39
N TRP A 152 3.46 -4.58 -8.56
CA TRP A 152 3.52 -6.04 -8.59
C TRP A 152 4.42 -6.56 -9.71
N ALA A 153 4.35 -5.98 -10.91
CA ALA A 153 5.21 -6.34 -12.03
C ALA A 153 6.69 -5.96 -11.82
N ALA A 154 6.95 -4.73 -11.34
CA ALA A 154 8.30 -4.16 -11.28
C ALA A 154 9.03 -4.43 -9.96
N ARG A 155 8.31 -4.68 -8.86
CA ARG A 155 8.83 -4.84 -7.48
C ARG A 155 8.13 -5.97 -6.72
N GLY A 156 7.59 -6.95 -7.46
CA GLY A 156 6.76 -8.00 -6.90
C GLY A 156 7.39 -8.80 -5.77
N ASP A 157 8.70 -8.98 -5.79
CA ASP A 157 9.47 -9.67 -4.75
C ASP A 157 9.45 -8.97 -3.37
N ARG A 158 9.05 -7.71 -3.32
CA ARG A 158 8.90 -6.97 -2.04
C ARG A 158 7.55 -7.24 -1.37
N PHE A 159 6.52 -7.63 -2.12
CA PHE A 159 5.15 -7.72 -1.59
C PHE A 159 4.77 -9.15 -1.19
N ALA A 160 4.13 -9.28 -0.03
CA ALA A 160 3.47 -10.50 0.42
C ALA A 160 2.12 -10.71 -0.29
N ALA A 161 1.34 -9.65 -0.45
CA ALA A 161 0.08 -9.66 -1.17
C ALA A 161 -0.25 -8.28 -1.72
N VAL A 162 -1.18 -8.23 -2.69
CA VAL A 162 -1.65 -7.00 -3.33
C VAL A 162 -3.17 -6.98 -3.43
N ALA A 163 -3.77 -5.78 -3.40
CA ALA A 163 -5.23 -5.59 -3.46
C ALA A 163 -5.62 -4.42 -4.37
N PRO A 164 -5.48 -4.52 -5.71
CA PRO A 164 -5.97 -3.52 -6.65
C PRO A 164 -7.50 -3.46 -6.68
N SER A 165 -8.07 -2.25 -6.83
CA SER A 165 -9.50 -1.99 -6.93
C SER A 165 -9.83 -1.20 -8.19
N ALA A 166 -10.92 -1.58 -8.88
CA ALA A 166 -11.44 -0.93 -10.07
C ALA A 166 -10.37 -0.61 -11.12
N ALA A 167 -9.54 -1.60 -11.45
CA ALA A 167 -8.34 -1.40 -12.26
C ALA A 167 -7.99 -2.61 -13.13
N LEU A 168 -7.20 -2.33 -14.16
CA LEU A 168 -6.46 -3.32 -14.94
C LEU A 168 -5.11 -2.72 -15.33
N SER A 169 -4.19 -3.55 -15.78
CA SER A 169 -2.94 -3.08 -16.38
C SER A 169 -2.49 -4.03 -17.49
N ARG A 170 -2.70 -3.62 -18.74
CA ARG A 170 -2.26 -4.40 -19.91
C ARG A 170 -0.73 -4.49 -20.01
N GLU A 171 -0.03 -3.45 -19.56
CA GLU A 171 1.42 -3.41 -19.59
C GLU A 171 2.05 -4.25 -18.46
N ALA A 172 1.42 -4.29 -17.28
CA ALA A 172 1.92 -5.10 -16.17
C ALA A 172 1.58 -6.59 -16.33
N ALA A 173 0.41 -6.93 -16.88
CA ALA A 173 -0.10 -8.30 -16.93
C ALA A 173 0.91 -9.36 -17.42
N PRO A 174 1.67 -9.16 -18.53
CA PRO A 174 2.65 -10.14 -19.01
C PRO A 174 3.90 -10.27 -18.12
N LEU A 175 4.12 -9.32 -17.19
CA LEU A 175 5.29 -9.26 -16.32
C LEU A 175 5.00 -9.76 -14.89
N LEU A 176 3.73 -10.05 -14.58
CA LEU A 176 3.34 -10.51 -13.26
C LEU A 176 3.91 -11.90 -12.97
N LYS A 177 4.28 -12.14 -11.72
CA LYS A 177 4.62 -13.45 -11.17
C LYS A 177 3.58 -13.87 -10.14
N PRO A 178 3.33 -15.19 -9.92
CA PRO A 178 2.33 -15.65 -8.96
C PRO A 178 2.47 -14.99 -7.60
N LYS A 179 1.33 -14.50 -7.05
CA LYS A 179 1.29 -13.79 -5.76
C LYS A 179 -0.14 -13.82 -5.20
N PRO A 180 -0.32 -13.95 -3.86
CA PRO A 180 -1.60 -13.73 -3.24
C PRO A 180 -2.16 -12.38 -3.66
N ALA A 181 -3.36 -12.37 -4.23
CA ALA A 181 -3.97 -11.15 -4.76
C ALA A 181 -5.45 -11.08 -4.39
N MET A 182 -5.94 -9.85 -4.16
CA MET A 182 -7.35 -9.54 -4.07
C MET A 182 -7.69 -8.56 -5.19
N HIS A 183 -8.82 -8.75 -5.88
CA HIS A 183 -9.31 -7.78 -6.85
C HIS A 183 -10.72 -7.32 -6.47
N ILE A 184 -10.89 -6.01 -6.34
CA ILE A 184 -12.18 -5.39 -6.00
C ILE A 184 -12.78 -4.79 -7.26
N ALA A 185 -14.02 -5.17 -7.63
CA ALA A 185 -14.67 -4.71 -8.86
C ALA A 185 -16.16 -4.45 -8.70
N GLY A 186 -16.63 -3.36 -9.28
CA GLY A 186 -18.06 -3.04 -9.40
C GLY A 186 -18.63 -3.50 -10.73
N THR A 187 -19.73 -4.27 -10.72
CA THR A 187 -20.39 -4.73 -11.98
C THR A 187 -21.05 -3.61 -12.76
N GLY A 188 -21.37 -2.49 -12.09
CA GLY A 188 -21.88 -1.27 -12.71
C GLY A 188 -20.79 -0.24 -13.07
N ASP A 189 -19.51 -0.61 -13.03
CA ASP A 189 -18.42 0.30 -13.41
C ASP A 189 -18.39 0.53 -14.93
N THR A 190 -18.73 1.76 -15.33
CA THR A 190 -18.75 2.19 -16.74
C THR A 190 -17.46 2.90 -17.15
N LEU A 191 -16.61 3.31 -16.20
CA LEU A 191 -15.34 4.01 -16.47
C LEU A 191 -14.22 3.01 -16.73
N VAL A 192 -13.91 2.16 -15.73
CA VAL A 192 -13.05 0.99 -15.94
C VAL A 192 -13.96 -0.22 -16.05
N LYS A 193 -14.49 -0.42 -17.23
CA LYS A 193 -15.57 -1.40 -17.51
C LYS A 193 -15.32 -2.73 -16.81
N TYR A 194 -16.40 -3.28 -16.20
CA TYR A 194 -16.31 -4.54 -15.47
C TYR A 194 -15.73 -5.68 -16.32
N GLU A 195 -16.05 -5.73 -17.61
CA GLU A 195 -15.55 -6.76 -18.53
C GLU A 195 -14.00 -6.71 -18.62
N TRP A 196 -13.42 -5.52 -18.57
CA TRP A 196 -11.96 -5.38 -18.59
C TRP A 196 -11.33 -5.85 -17.27
N GLN A 197 -11.98 -5.55 -16.13
CA GLN A 197 -11.55 -6.02 -14.82
C GLN A 197 -11.71 -7.54 -14.73
N ALA A 198 -12.82 -8.11 -15.23
CA ALA A 198 -13.05 -9.55 -15.29
C ALA A 198 -11.95 -10.28 -16.09
N MET A 199 -11.55 -9.72 -17.25
CA MET A 199 -10.41 -10.27 -18.01
C MET A 199 -9.12 -10.25 -17.18
N MET A 200 -8.85 -9.19 -16.42
CA MET A 200 -7.66 -9.11 -15.56
C MET A 200 -7.74 -10.11 -14.40
N ILE A 201 -8.92 -10.30 -13.80
CA ILE A 201 -9.18 -11.32 -12.78
C ILE A 201 -8.84 -12.72 -13.32
N GLU A 202 -9.34 -13.06 -14.50
CA GLU A 202 -9.07 -14.36 -15.13
C GLU A 202 -7.59 -14.55 -15.48
N GLN A 203 -6.89 -13.49 -15.90
CA GLN A 203 -5.44 -13.55 -16.12
C GLN A 203 -4.68 -13.85 -14.81
N VAL A 204 -5.03 -13.17 -13.71
CA VAL A 204 -4.43 -13.40 -12.39
C VAL A 204 -4.77 -14.80 -11.87
N LYS A 205 -6.02 -15.26 -12.05
CA LYS A 205 -6.46 -16.61 -11.66
C LYS A 205 -5.63 -17.67 -12.36
N LYS A 206 -5.44 -17.54 -13.68
CA LYS A 206 -4.60 -18.43 -14.49
C LYS A 206 -3.13 -18.36 -14.08
N LEU A 207 -2.57 -17.15 -13.91
CA LEU A 207 -1.17 -16.94 -13.49
C LEU A 207 -0.88 -17.61 -12.15
N ASN A 208 -1.78 -17.47 -11.19
CA ASN A 208 -1.63 -18.02 -9.85
C ASN A 208 -1.93 -19.55 -9.76
N GLY A 209 -2.37 -20.18 -10.86
CA GLY A 209 -2.81 -21.57 -10.86
C GLY A 209 -3.97 -21.83 -9.91
N CYS A 210 -4.92 -20.89 -9.86
CA CYS A 210 -6.09 -21.00 -9.01
C CYS A 210 -7.09 -22.03 -9.52
N SER A 211 -7.91 -22.57 -8.60
CA SER A 211 -9.06 -23.41 -8.93
C SER A 211 -10.04 -22.67 -9.82
N GLU A 212 -10.66 -23.37 -10.78
CA GLU A 212 -11.73 -22.80 -11.63
C GLU A 212 -12.95 -22.40 -10.78
N LYS A 213 -13.32 -23.25 -9.83
CA LYS A 213 -14.43 -23.01 -8.91
C LYS A 213 -13.93 -22.26 -7.68
N GLY A 214 -14.56 -21.11 -7.42
CA GLY A 214 -14.33 -20.33 -6.21
C GLY A 214 -15.20 -20.83 -5.05
N GLU A 215 -14.80 -20.46 -3.85
CA GLU A 215 -15.46 -20.75 -2.58
C GLU A 215 -15.91 -19.43 -1.92
N PRO A 216 -17.03 -19.41 -1.17
CA PRO A 216 -17.38 -18.23 -0.40
C PRO A 216 -16.24 -17.81 0.53
N TRP A 217 -15.91 -16.52 0.50
CA TRP A 217 -14.97 -15.91 1.42
C TRP A 217 -15.71 -14.93 2.35
N ALA A 218 -15.08 -13.91 2.89
CA ALA A 218 -15.75 -12.89 3.66
C ALA A 218 -16.55 -11.94 2.75
N SER A 219 -17.65 -11.39 3.28
CA SER A 219 -18.48 -10.39 2.62
C SER A 219 -18.79 -9.24 3.58
N ASP A 220 -19.13 -8.06 3.04
CA ASP A 220 -19.61 -6.92 3.80
C ASP A 220 -20.65 -6.14 2.97
N GLY A 221 -21.89 -6.13 3.44
CA GLY A 221 -23.00 -5.58 2.68
C GLY A 221 -23.10 -6.20 1.28
N ASP A 222 -23.06 -5.35 0.26
CA ASP A 222 -23.14 -5.78 -1.16
C ASP A 222 -21.81 -6.30 -1.74
N LEU A 223 -20.72 -6.29 -0.96
CA LEU A 223 -19.44 -6.86 -1.36
C LEU A 223 -19.46 -8.37 -1.15
N ALA A 224 -19.50 -9.14 -2.22
CA ALA A 224 -19.39 -10.59 -2.17
C ALA A 224 -17.96 -11.04 -2.40
N GLY A 225 -17.38 -11.68 -1.39
CA GLY A 225 -16.03 -12.24 -1.43
C GLY A 225 -16.02 -13.69 -1.92
N THR A 226 -15.21 -13.97 -2.94
CA THR A 226 -14.96 -15.32 -3.45
C THR A 226 -13.46 -15.62 -3.40
N LEU A 227 -13.09 -16.73 -2.76
CA LEU A 227 -11.74 -17.25 -2.73
C LEU A 227 -11.55 -18.27 -3.85
N TYR A 228 -10.50 -18.12 -4.63
CA TYR A 228 -10.01 -19.10 -5.58
C TYR A 228 -8.68 -19.68 -5.05
N PRO A 229 -8.71 -20.87 -4.43
CA PRO A 229 -7.51 -21.50 -3.87
C PRO A 229 -6.47 -21.78 -4.97
N SER A 230 -5.19 -21.71 -4.60
CA SER A 230 -4.06 -22.07 -5.47
C SER A 230 -3.17 -23.09 -4.78
N LYS A 231 -2.78 -24.14 -5.49
CA LYS A 231 -1.83 -25.16 -5.00
C LYS A 231 -0.44 -24.56 -4.71
N GLY A 232 -0.09 -23.46 -5.39
CA GLY A 232 1.16 -22.73 -5.18
C GLY A 232 1.18 -21.81 -3.97
N GLY A 233 0.07 -21.72 -3.19
CA GLY A 233 -0.03 -20.81 -2.05
C GLY A 233 -0.21 -19.35 -2.44
N THR A 234 -0.65 -19.09 -3.66
CA THR A 234 -0.90 -17.75 -4.22
C THR A 234 -2.39 -17.60 -4.61
N PRO A 235 -3.33 -17.63 -3.63
CA PRO A 235 -4.75 -17.56 -3.92
C PRO A 235 -5.13 -16.21 -4.54
N LEU A 236 -6.28 -16.21 -5.22
CA LEU A 236 -6.97 -14.99 -5.62
C LEU A 236 -8.27 -14.87 -4.81
N VAL A 237 -8.50 -13.69 -4.25
CA VAL A 237 -9.81 -13.31 -3.71
C VAL A 237 -10.41 -12.25 -4.63
N THR A 238 -11.68 -12.38 -4.98
CA THR A 238 -12.42 -11.29 -5.63
C THR A 238 -13.46 -10.72 -4.65
N LEU A 239 -13.58 -9.38 -4.63
CA LEU A 239 -14.68 -8.70 -3.95
C LEU A 239 -15.52 -8.02 -5.04
N ILE A 240 -16.67 -8.59 -5.35
CA ILE A 240 -17.56 -8.09 -6.39
C ILE A 240 -18.77 -7.41 -5.75
N HIS A 241 -19.16 -6.24 -6.27
CA HIS A 241 -20.31 -5.47 -5.82
C HIS A 241 -21.11 -4.89 -7.00
N PRO A 242 -22.40 -4.58 -6.84
CA PRO A 242 -23.23 -4.04 -7.93
C PRO A 242 -22.95 -2.57 -8.26
N GLY A 243 -22.13 -1.89 -7.45
CA GLY A 243 -21.84 -0.46 -7.58
C GLY A 243 -21.02 -0.09 -8.82
N THR A 244 -20.81 1.21 -8.97
CA THR A 244 -20.08 1.83 -10.09
C THR A 244 -18.58 1.90 -9.80
N HIS A 245 -17.87 2.86 -10.44
CA HIS A 245 -16.42 3.12 -10.24
C HIS A 245 -16.06 3.65 -8.84
N ALA A 246 -17.02 3.92 -7.96
CA ALA A 246 -16.77 4.41 -6.62
C ALA A 246 -16.06 3.35 -5.75
N TYR A 247 -15.09 3.78 -4.92
CA TYR A 247 -14.42 2.89 -3.98
C TYR A 247 -15.41 2.43 -2.89
N PRO A 248 -15.64 1.12 -2.71
CA PRO A 248 -16.66 0.62 -1.80
C PRO A 248 -16.19 0.74 -0.33
N ARG A 249 -17.07 1.29 0.52
CA ARG A 249 -16.76 1.56 1.94
C ARG A 249 -16.47 0.31 2.77
N GLY A 250 -17.04 -0.83 2.40
CA GLY A 250 -16.81 -2.11 3.06
C GLY A 250 -15.51 -2.83 2.65
N ALA A 251 -14.80 -2.35 1.61
CA ALA A 251 -13.58 -3.02 1.16
C ALA A 251 -12.39 -2.94 2.14
N PRO A 252 -12.12 -1.81 2.84
CA PRO A 252 -10.93 -1.70 3.67
C PRO A 252 -10.78 -2.77 4.76
N PRO A 253 -11.81 -3.11 5.57
CA PRO A 253 -11.70 -4.20 6.56
C PRO A 253 -11.37 -5.55 5.92
N LEU A 254 -11.94 -5.84 4.74
CA LEU A 254 -11.72 -7.08 4.01
C LEU A 254 -10.29 -7.12 3.43
N ILE A 255 -9.76 -6.01 2.93
CA ILE A 255 -8.37 -5.88 2.48
C ILE A 255 -7.41 -6.14 3.65
N VAL A 256 -7.65 -5.53 4.81
CA VAL A 256 -6.82 -5.75 6.01
C VAL A 256 -6.85 -7.20 6.45
N ARG A 257 -8.04 -7.84 6.47
CA ARG A 257 -8.16 -9.27 6.74
C ARG A 257 -7.33 -10.09 5.76
N PHE A 258 -7.47 -9.86 4.46
CA PHE A 258 -6.70 -10.55 3.43
C PHE A 258 -5.19 -10.37 3.61
N PHE A 259 -4.71 -9.16 3.91
CA PHE A 259 -3.30 -8.92 4.14
C PHE A 259 -2.76 -9.66 5.38
N LYS A 260 -3.54 -9.69 6.47
CA LYS A 260 -3.18 -10.43 7.69
C LYS A 260 -3.04 -11.95 7.48
N GLU A 261 -3.75 -12.50 6.49
CA GLU A 261 -3.71 -13.92 6.14
C GLU A 261 -2.46 -14.30 5.30
N HIS A 262 -1.67 -13.30 4.83
CA HIS A 262 -0.55 -13.54 3.91
C HIS A 262 0.74 -12.88 4.37
N ALA A 263 1.80 -13.67 4.43
CA ALA A 263 3.18 -13.22 4.60
C ALA A 263 4.07 -13.94 3.59
N ARG A 264 5.18 -13.34 3.18
CA ARG A 264 6.18 -14.06 2.39
C ARG A 264 6.82 -15.11 3.29
N LYS A 265 7.12 -16.25 2.71
CA LYS A 265 7.97 -17.23 3.38
C LYS A 265 9.41 -16.70 3.36
N PRO A 266 10.15 -16.85 4.46
CA PRO A 266 11.56 -16.50 4.52
C PRO A 266 12.39 -17.16 3.42
#